data_0baa829d61c02b3ca98adbaf53e6e2c1
#
_entry.id   0baa829d61c02b3ca98adbaf53e6e2c1
#
_cell.length_a   1.000
_cell.length_b   1.000
_cell.length_c   1.000
_cell.angle_alpha   90.00
_cell.angle_beta   90.00
_cell.angle_gamma   90.00
#
_symmetry.space_group_name_H-M   'P 1'
#
loop_
_entity.id
_entity.type
_entity.pdbx_description
1 polymer ?
#
loop_
_entity_poly.entity_id
_entity_poly.type
_entity_poly.pdbx_seq_one_letter_code
_entity_poly.pdbx_strand_id
1 'polypeptide(L)'
;MCGKLYGWKIMYILGISCWYHDSAATLIFDGEIIAAAQEERFTRVKQDSSFPGGAIKYCLKEGNIHLDDIDKIVFYDDPLLKFARIKKTYYQFFPKSISFIFKSFPIWFFKKQYWKKELLNEFFNNFKVNIKKDKLTNTQHHRSHAASAFFPSPFKDAAILILDGVGEFDTSSLWIG
;
A
#
# COMPACT_ATOMS: atom_id res chain seq x y z
N MET A 1 26.98 -15.71 -10.73
CA MET A 1 26.04 -16.62 -11.42
C MET A 1 25.12 -17.20 -10.35
N CYS A 2 24.00 -16.56 -10.07
CA CYS A 2 22.99 -17.08 -9.13
C CYS A 2 21.96 -17.86 -9.95
N GLY A 3 21.81 -19.15 -9.61
CA GLY A 3 21.02 -20.10 -10.39
C GLY A 3 19.54 -19.75 -10.43
N LYS A 4 18.98 -19.78 -11.62
CA LYS A 4 17.56 -19.83 -11.89
C LYS A 4 16.99 -21.12 -11.29
N LEU A 5 16.54 -21.07 -10.04
CA LEU A 5 15.70 -22.09 -9.43
C LEU A 5 14.34 -21.44 -9.14
N TYR A 6 13.33 -21.99 -9.76
CA TYR A 6 11.93 -21.60 -9.82
C TYR A 6 11.63 -20.56 -10.91
N GLY A 7 10.71 -20.90 -11.82
CA GLY A 7 10.29 -20.10 -12.97
C GLY A 7 9.51 -18.82 -12.56
N TRP A 8 10.17 -17.92 -11.83
CA TRP A 8 9.63 -16.61 -11.51
C TRP A 8 9.54 -15.80 -12.79
N LYS A 9 8.35 -15.37 -13.11
CA LYS A 9 8.16 -14.44 -14.23
C LYS A 9 8.79 -13.11 -13.83
N ILE A 10 9.74 -12.62 -14.62
CA ILE A 10 10.26 -11.25 -14.51
C ILE A 10 9.07 -10.28 -14.59
N MET A 11 8.92 -9.37 -13.65
CA MET A 11 7.75 -8.49 -13.59
C MET A 11 8.07 -7.12 -13.01
N TYR A 12 7.33 -6.12 -13.48
CA TYR A 12 7.26 -4.81 -12.88
C TYR A 12 6.15 -4.76 -11.84
N ILE A 13 6.51 -4.36 -10.62
CA ILE A 13 5.56 -4.19 -9.50
C ILE A 13 5.61 -2.74 -9.06
N LEU A 14 4.44 -2.10 -9.02
CA LEU A 14 4.27 -0.76 -8.47
C LEU A 14 3.63 -0.86 -7.08
N GLY A 15 4.40 -0.58 -6.05
CA GLY A 15 3.89 -0.43 -4.67
C GLY A 15 3.38 1.00 -4.45
N ILE A 16 2.23 1.15 -3.82
CA ILE A 16 1.64 2.46 -3.51
C ILE A 16 1.08 2.53 -2.09
N SER A 17 1.28 3.69 -1.48
CA SER A 17 0.70 4.10 -0.20
C SER A 17 -0.04 5.42 -0.40
N CYS A 18 -1.30 5.52 0.04
CA CYS A 18 -2.08 6.76 0.00
C CYS A 18 -3.31 6.72 0.93
N TRP A 19 -3.95 7.90 1.07
CA TRP A 19 -5.21 8.14 1.80
C TRP A 19 -5.14 8.08 3.32
N TYR A 20 -3.92 8.10 3.87
CA TYR A 20 -3.73 8.23 5.31
C TYR A 20 -2.75 9.37 5.62
N HIS A 21 -1.45 9.17 5.45
CA HIS A 21 -0.40 10.18 5.47
C HIS A 21 0.78 9.69 4.63
N ASP A 22 1.70 10.59 4.28
CA ASP A 22 2.96 10.26 3.60
C ASP A 22 2.81 9.36 2.37
N SER A 23 1.92 9.78 1.45
CA SER A 23 1.68 9.04 0.21
C SER A 23 2.97 8.86 -0.57
N ALA A 24 3.17 7.65 -1.11
CA ALA A 24 4.41 7.26 -1.77
C ALA A 24 4.17 6.23 -2.87
N ALA A 25 5.13 6.12 -3.78
CA ALA A 25 5.19 5.06 -4.78
C ALA A 25 6.60 4.47 -4.87
N THR A 26 6.67 3.18 -5.17
CA THR A 26 7.92 2.44 -5.39
C THR A 26 7.77 1.52 -6.59
N LEU A 27 8.72 1.57 -7.51
CA LEU A 27 8.83 0.67 -8.64
C LEU A 27 9.87 -0.40 -8.36
N ILE A 28 9.47 -1.66 -8.49
CA ILE A 28 10.33 -2.83 -8.34
C ILE A 28 10.35 -3.59 -9.67
N PHE A 29 11.52 -4.02 -10.10
CA PHE A 29 11.72 -4.89 -11.25
C PHE A 29 12.54 -6.11 -10.83
N ASP A 30 11.99 -7.30 -10.99
CA ASP A 30 12.64 -8.58 -10.67
C ASP A 30 13.30 -8.63 -9.27
N GLY A 31 12.63 -8.02 -8.27
CA GLY A 31 13.09 -7.95 -6.88
C GLY A 31 13.99 -6.75 -6.56
N GLU A 32 14.46 -6.01 -7.55
CA GLU A 32 15.29 -4.83 -7.37
C GLU A 32 14.46 -3.54 -7.32
N ILE A 33 14.76 -2.65 -6.37
CA ILE A 33 14.12 -1.34 -6.27
C ILE A 33 14.70 -0.41 -7.34
N ILE A 34 13.89 -0.06 -8.33
CA ILE A 34 14.30 0.85 -9.42
C ILE A 34 14.19 2.30 -8.96
N ALA A 35 13.09 2.66 -8.32
CA ALA A 35 12.85 4.01 -7.82
C ALA A 35 11.81 3.99 -6.70
N ALA A 36 11.92 4.95 -5.77
CA ALA A 36 10.94 5.21 -4.73
C ALA A 36 10.86 6.71 -4.42
N ALA A 37 9.66 7.23 -4.21
CA ALA A 37 9.46 8.63 -3.87
C ALA A 37 8.19 8.84 -3.04
N GLN A 38 8.23 9.86 -2.17
CA GLN A 38 7.05 10.39 -1.49
C GLN A 38 6.40 11.48 -2.32
N GLU A 39 5.07 11.57 -2.31
CA GLU A 39 4.29 12.57 -3.05
C GLU A 39 4.61 14.00 -2.59
N GLU A 40 4.89 14.20 -1.31
CA GLU A 40 5.26 15.51 -0.77
C GLU A 40 6.48 16.16 -1.45
N ARG A 41 7.35 15.37 -2.11
CA ARG A 41 8.50 15.88 -2.87
C ARG A 41 8.06 16.68 -4.10
N PHE A 42 6.89 16.34 -4.64
CA PHE A 42 6.31 16.94 -5.84
C PHE A 42 5.27 18.02 -5.50
N THR A 43 4.38 17.73 -4.54
CA THR A 43 3.30 18.65 -4.13
C THR A 43 3.77 19.74 -3.16
N ARG A 44 4.90 19.53 -2.44
CA ARG A 44 5.40 20.39 -1.35
C ARG A 44 4.43 20.51 -0.17
N VAL A 45 3.46 19.61 -0.07
CA VAL A 45 2.54 19.50 1.07
C VAL A 45 3.10 18.45 2.02
N LYS A 46 3.41 18.87 3.26
CA LYS A 46 3.93 17.97 4.29
C LYS A 46 2.88 16.90 4.65
N GLN A 47 3.33 15.64 4.75
CA GLN A 47 2.47 14.49 5.05
C GLN A 47 1.29 14.34 4.06
N ASP A 48 1.51 14.68 2.81
CA ASP A 48 0.49 14.58 1.76
C ASP A 48 -0.13 13.18 1.75
N SER A 49 -1.45 13.13 1.85
CA SER A 49 -2.24 11.89 1.85
C SER A 49 -2.96 11.63 0.53
N SER A 50 -2.77 12.49 -0.47
CA SER A 50 -3.42 12.36 -1.77
C SER A 50 -2.94 11.14 -2.55
N PHE A 51 -3.55 10.87 -3.69
CA PHE A 51 -3.05 9.83 -4.59
C PHE A 51 -1.66 10.22 -5.12
N PRO A 52 -0.65 9.31 -5.07
CA PRO A 52 0.75 9.65 -5.32
C PRO A 52 1.08 9.77 -6.82
N GLY A 53 0.38 10.65 -7.52
CA GLY A 53 0.50 10.82 -8.98
C GLY A 53 1.87 11.31 -9.43
N GLY A 54 2.49 12.22 -8.69
CA GLY A 54 3.83 12.72 -8.94
C GLY A 54 4.90 11.65 -8.69
N ALA A 55 4.79 10.93 -7.56
CA ALA A 55 5.71 9.84 -7.22
C ALA A 55 5.62 8.69 -8.24
N ILE A 56 4.42 8.32 -8.71
CA ILE A 56 4.24 7.30 -9.75
C ILE A 56 4.92 7.76 -11.06
N LYS A 57 4.68 9.00 -11.50
CA LYS A 57 5.31 9.55 -12.71
C LYS A 57 6.84 9.49 -12.62
N TYR A 58 7.38 9.85 -11.47
CA TYR A 58 8.82 9.76 -11.22
C TYR A 58 9.32 8.31 -11.35
N CYS A 59 8.66 7.36 -10.67
CA CYS A 59 9.05 5.94 -10.72
C CYS A 59 9.01 5.37 -12.14
N LEU A 60 7.96 5.66 -12.91
CA LEU A 60 7.85 5.23 -14.32
C LEU A 60 8.95 5.83 -15.20
N LYS A 61 9.29 7.11 -14.98
CA LYS A 61 10.36 7.79 -15.70
C LYS A 61 11.73 7.16 -15.40
N GLU A 62 12.06 6.91 -14.14
CA GLU A 62 13.33 6.29 -13.75
C GLU A 62 13.44 4.85 -14.28
N GLY A 63 12.32 4.10 -14.31
CA GLY A 63 12.26 2.77 -14.91
C GLY A 63 12.25 2.76 -16.42
N ASN A 64 12.11 3.92 -17.08
CA ASN A 64 11.92 4.06 -18.52
C ASN A 64 10.83 3.15 -19.08
N ILE A 65 9.67 3.12 -18.39
CA ILE A 65 8.51 2.28 -18.71
C ILE A 65 7.22 3.09 -18.70
N HIS A 66 6.18 2.53 -19.30
CA HIS A 66 4.82 3.05 -19.24
C HIS A 66 3.99 2.32 -18.19
N LEU A 67 2.87 2.92 -17.79
CA LEU A 67 1.96 2.32 -16.78
C LEU A 67 1.37 0.98 -17.25
N ASP A 68 1.22 0.78 -18.54
CA ASP A 68 0.73 -0.47 -19.14
C ASP A 68 1.71 -1.65 -18.95
N ASP A 69 3.01 -1.37 -18.82
CA ASP A 69 4.06 -2.35 -18.59
C ASP A 69 4.04 -2.92 -17.16
N ILE A 70 3.35 -2.28 -16.24
CA ILE A 70 3.22 -2.75 -14.86
C ILE A 70 2.39 -4.05 -14.83
N ASP A 71 2.97 -5.10 -14.28
CA ASP A 71 2.30 -6.40 -14.10
C ASP A 71 1.37 -6.41 -12.90
N LYS A 72 1.81 -5.83 -11.76
CA LYS A 72 1.03 -5.76 -10.51
C LYS A 72 1.17 -4.40 -9.85
N ILE A 73 0.05 -3.95 -9.26
CA ILE A 73 -0.01 -2.78 -8.40
C ILE A 73 -0.40 -3.27 -7.01
N VAL A 74 0.44 -2.99 -6.03
CA VAL A 74 0.29 -3.46 -4.64
C VAL A 74 -0.04 -2.29 -3.73
N PHE A 75 -1.21 -2.34 -3.11
CA PHE A 75 -1.60 -1.39 -2.08
C PHE A 75 -1.07 -1.83 -0.72
N TYR A 76 -0.53 -0.91 0.07
CA TYR A 76 0.25 -1.16 1.30
C TYR A 76 -0.54 -1.76 2.48
N ASP A 77 -1.86 -1.83 2.41
CA ASP A 77 -2.75 -2.05 3.54
C ASP A 77 -3.95 -2.92 3.14
N ASP A 78 -4.61 -3.56 4.12
CA ASP A 78 -5.86 -4.30 3.89
C ASP A 78 -7.07 -3.56 4.49
N PRO A 79 -7.78 -2.76 3.68
CA PRO A 79 -8.95 -2.02 4.13
C PRO A 79 -10.10 -2.91 4.63
N LEU A 80 -10.20 -4.16 4.18
CA LEU A 80 -11.24 -5.08 4.63
C LEU A 80 -10.96 -5.59 6.05
N LEU A 81 -9.69 -5.91 6.35
CA LEU A 81 -9.28 -6.27 7.71
C LEU A 81 -9.44 -5.09 8.66
N LYS A 82 -9.07 -3.86 8.25
CA LYS A 82 -9.36 -2.65 9.05
C LYS A 82 -10.85 -2.50 9.34
N PHE A 83 -11.70 -2.71 8.36
CA PHE A 83 -13.14 -2.64 8.56
C PHE A 83 -13.65 -3.73 9.52
N ALA A 84 -13.13 -4.95 9.43
CA ALA A 84 -13.45 -6.03 10.34
C ALA A 84 -13.10 -5.68 11.81
N ARG A 85 -11.92 -5.09 12.05
CA ARG A 85 -11.51 -4.59 13.35
C ARG A 85 -12.47 -3.53 13.88
N ILE A 86 -12.79 -2.52 13.08
CA ILE A 86 -13.71 -1.44 13.48
C ILE A 86 -15.07 -2.01 13.89
N LYS A 87 -15.62 -2.94 13.13
CA LYS A 87 -16.86 -3.63 13.49
C LYS A 87 -16.73 -4.36 14.83
N LYS A 88 -15.65 -5.13 15.03
CA LYS A 88 -15.40 -5.83 16.29
C LYS A 88 -15.32 -4.86 17.47
N THR A 89 -14.61 -3.75 17.32
CA THR A 89 -14.53 -2.70 18.33
C THR A 89 -15.91 -2.11 18.66
N TYR A 90 -16.75 -1.87 17.67
CA TYR A 90 -18.11 -1.37 17.91
C TYR A 90 -18.93 -2.34 18.75
N TYR A 91 -18.90 -3.62 18.46
CA TYR A 91 -19.62 -4.64 19.25
C TYR A 91 -19.09 -4.74 20.68
N GLN A 92 -17.77 -4.71 20.86
CA GLN A 92 -17.16 -4.81 22.20
C GLN A 92 -17.51 -3.64 23.13
N PHE A 93 -17.66 -2.44 22.57
CA PHE A 93 -17.93 -1.22 23.35
C PHE A 93 -19.39 -0.76 23.29
N PHE A 94 -20.30 -1.59 22.79
CA PHE A 94 -21.72 -1.29 22.82
C PHE A 94 -22.25 -1.20 24.28
N PRO A 95 -23.12 -0.22 24.65
CA PRO A 95 -23.72 0.84 23.81
C PRO A 95 -22.89 2.12 23.71
N LYS A 96 -21.73 2.23 24.38
CA LYS A 96 -20.90 3.45 24.42
C LYS A 96 -20.37 3.84 23.02
N SER A 97 -20.26 2.88 22.10
CA SER A 97 -19.78 3.10 20.74
C SER A 97 -20.80 3.70 19.77
N ILE A 98 -22.07 3.86 20.16
CA ILE A 98 -23.16 4.29 19.26
C ILE A 98 -22.84 5.62 18.55
N SER A 99 -22.38 6.65 19.29
CA SER A 99 -22.07 7.95 18.70
C SER A 99 -20.92 7.88 17.67
N PHE A 100 -19.96 7.00 17.92
CA PHE A 100 -18.82 6.77 17.04
C PHE A 100 -19.24 5.99 15.77
N ILE A 101 -20.17 5.04 15.91
CA ILE A 101 -20.76 4.30 14.78
C ILE A 101 -21.41 5.28 13.80
N PHE A 102 -22.27 6.17 14.25
CA PHE A 102 -22.95 7.13 13.38
C PHE A 102 -21.98 8.06 12.64
N LYS A 103 -20.84 8.42 13.21
CA LYS A 103 -19.83 9.28 12.59
C LYS A 103 -18.95 8.55 11.60
N SER A 104 -18.51 7.35 11.91
CA SER A 104 -17.46 6.65 11.14
C SER A 104 -17.99 5.57 10.20
N PHE A 105 -19.12 4.93 10.52
CA PHE A 105 -19.69 3.85 9.71
C PHE A 105 -20.01 4.26 8.26
N PRO A 106 -20.61 5.45 7.99
CA PRO A 106 -20.88 5.85 6.61
C PRO A 106 -19.60 5.96 5.76
N ILE A 107 -18.52 6.51 6.33
CA ILE A 107 -17.25 6.68 5.63
C ILE A 107 -16.64 5.32 5.26
N TRP A 108 -16.69 4.35 6.20
CA TRP A 108 -16.14 3.03 5.96
C TRP A 108 -17.01 2.20 5.03
N PHE A 109 -18.34 2.26 5.21
CA PHE A 109 -19.26 1.48 4.41
C PHE A 109 -19.35 1.95 2.96
N PHE A 110 -19.37 3.28 2.72
CA PHE A 110 -19.56 3.82 1.37
C PHE A 110 -18.27 4.10 0.62
N LYS A 111 -17.12 4.29 1.28
CA LYS A 111 -15.86 4.62 0.62
C LYS A 111 -14.82 3.50 0.70
N LYS A 112 -14.41 3.13 1.90
CA LYS A 112 -13.19 2.32 2.07
C LYS A 112 -13.32 0.85 1.66
N GLN A 113 -14.51 0.25 1.68
CA GLN A 113 -14.70 -1.09 1.13
C GLN A 113 -14.55 -1.17 -0.40
N TYR A 114 -14.68 -0.03 -1.08
CA TYR A 114 -14.54 0.06 -2.53
C TYR A 114 -13.16 0.59 -2.97
N TRP A 115 -12.14 0.45 -2.14
CA TRP A 115 -10.81 0.98 -2.37
C TRP A 115 -10.23 0.65 -3.76
N LYS A 116 -10.49 -0.55 -4.29
CA LYS A 116 -10.04 -0.92 -5.64
C LYS A 116 -10.68 -0.04 -6.72
N LYS A 117 -11.96 0.27 -6.57
CA LYS A 117 -12.68 1.15 -7.51
C LYS A 117 -12.16 2.58 -7.42
N GLU A 118 -11.96 3.06 -6.19
CA GLU A 118 -11.38 4.39 -5.94
C GLU A 118 -9.99 4.49 -6.58
N LEU A 119 -9.15 3.49 -6.37
CA LEU A 119 -7.79 3.45 -6.92
C LEU A 119 -7.79 3.42 -8.45
N LEU A 120 -8.68 2.64 -9.07
CA LEU A 120 -8.85 2.63 -10.53
C LEU A 120 -9.28 3.98 -11.09
N ASN A 121 -10.19 4.68 -10.39
CA ASN A 121 -10.63 6.02 -10.75
C ASN A 121 -9.46 7.02 -10.66
N GLU A 122 -8.64 6.93 -9.62
CA GLU A 122 -7.46 7.79 -9.46
C GLU A 122 -6.45 7.56 -10.59
N PHE A 123 -6.17 6.32 -10.97
CA PHE A 123 -5.32 6.04 -12.13
C PHE A 123 -5.90 6.63 -13.41
N PHE A 124 -7.19 6.46 -13.64
CA PHE A 124 -7.84 7.05 -14.82
C PHE A 124 -7.79 8.58 -14.81
N ASN A 125 -8.06 9.21 -13.67
CA ASN A 125 -8.06 10.67 -13.54
C ASN A 125 -6.68 11.28 -13.80
N ASN A 126 -5.62 10.65 -13.25
CA ASN A 126 -4.26 11.17 -13.29
C ASN A 126 -3.48 10.78 -14.56
N PHE A 127 -3.76 9.61 -15.12
CA PHE A 127 -2.97 9.05 -16.23
C PHE A 127 -3.77 8.77 -17.50
N LYS A 128 -5.10 8.83 -17.44
CA LYS A 128 -6.02 8.47 -18.53
C LYS A 128 -5.89 7.01 -19.00
N VAL A 129 -5.40 6.14 -18.11
CA VAL A 129 -5.19 4.71 -18.35
C VAL A 129 -6.18 3.88 -17.55
N ASN A 130 -6.80 2.89 -18.19
CA ASN A 130 -7.70 1.94 -17.54
C ASN A 130 -6.89 0.72 -17.03
N ILE A 131 -6.58 0.71 -15.76
CA ILE A 131 -5.91 -0.43 -15.12
C ILE A 131 -6.90 -1.59 -14.97
N LYS A 132 -6.48 -2.79 -15.37
CA LYS A 132 -7.27 -4.02 -15.16
C LYS A 132 -7.32 -4.35 -13.66
N LYS A 133 -8.50 -4.72 -13.16
CA LYS A 133 -8.73 -5.00 -11.73
C LYS A 133 -7.90 -6.17 -11.19
N ASP A 134 -7.51 -7.12 -12.03
CA ASP A 134 -6.67 -8.27 -11.68
C ASP A 134 -5.19 -7.91 -11.48
N LYS A 135 -4.76 -6.74 -11.98
CA LYS A 135 -3.44 -6.18 -11.66
C LYS A 135 -3.39 -5.61 -10.23
N LEU A 136 -4.54 -5.24 -9.62
CA LEU A 136 -4.59 -4.66 -8.28
C LEU A 136 -4.62 -5.73 -7.21
N THR A 137 -3.69 -5.66 -6.28
CA THR A 137 -3.65 -6.46 -5.06
C THR A 137 -3.30 -5.59 -3.86
N ASN A 138 -3.33 -6.16 -2.68
CA ASN A 138 -2.93 -5.50 -1.43
C ASN A 138 -2.13 -6.46 -0.57
N THR A 139 -1.44 -5.89 0.41
CA THR A 139 -0.75 -6.64 1.45
C THR A 139 -1.23 -6.18 2.83
N GLN A 140 -0.85 -6.86 3.89
CA GLN A 140 -1.12 -6.45 5.26
C GLN A 140 -0.19 -5.30 5.67
N HIS A 141 -0.68 -4.39 6.51
CA HIS A 141 0.05 -3.21 6.96
C HIS A 141 1.40 -3.56 7.62
N HIS A 142 1.40 -4.42 8.63
CA HIS A 142 2.63 -4.85 9.29
C HIS A 142 3.56 -5.64 8.36
N ARG A 143 3.02 -6.35 7.37
CA ARG A 143 3.84 -7.01 6.35
C ARG A 143 4.56 -5.98 5.46
N SER A 144 3.90 -4.87 5.14
CA SER A 144 4.54 -3.76 4.41
C SER A 144 5.69 -3.15 5.23
N HIS A 145 5.49 -2.93 6.54
CA HIS A 145 6.55 -2.46 7.42
C HIS A 145 7.71 -3.44 7.50
N ALA A 146 7.44 -4.74 7.68
CA ALA A 146 8.48 -5.75 7.71
C ALA A 146 9.31 -5.76 6.41
N ALA A 147 8.64 -5.76 5.27
CA ALA A 147 9.26 -5.75 3.96
C ALA A 147 10.12 -4.50 3.74
N SER A 148 9.62 -3.32 4.11
CA SER A 148 10.34 -2.04 3.95
C SER A 148 11.61 -1.94 4.81
N ALA A 149 11.66 -2.64 5.93
CA ALA A 149 12.84 -2.70 6.78
C ALA A 149 13.83 -3.78 6.32
N PHE A 150 13.32 -4.96 5.95
CA PHE A 150 14.16 -6.13 5.68
C PHE A 150 14.82 -6.08 4.30
N PHE A 151 14.06 -5.90 3.22
CA PHE A 151 14.60 -6.02 1.86
C PHE A 151 15.68 -4.99 1.51
N PRO A 152 15.66 -3.73 1.99
CA PRO A 152 16.78 -2.81 1.77
C PRO A 152 17.95 -3.02 2.75
N SER A 153 17.80 -3.89 3.77
CA SER A 153 18.85 -4.14 4.76
C SER A 153 19.95 -5.06 4.21
N PRO A 154 21.14 -5.06 4.83
CA PRO A 154 22.21 -5.97 4.44
C PRO A 154 22.05 -7.39 5.04
N PHE A 155 21.01 -7.65 5.81
CA PHE A 155 20.81 -8.92 6.51
C PHE A 155 20.24 -9.99 5.58
N LYS A 156 20.75 -11.21 5.69
CA LYS A 156 20.20 -12.37 4.99
C LYS A 156 19.06 -13.00 5.79
N ASP A 157 19.20 -13.00 7.11
CA ASP A 157 18.22 -13.47 8.08
C ASP A 157 18.13 -12.45 9.21
N ALA A 158 16.92 -12.08 9.62
CA ALA A 158 16.72 -11.11 10.70
C ALA A 158 15.41 -11.31 11.43
N ALA A 159 15.40 -10.99 12.73
CA ALA A 159 14.18 -10.75 13.47
C ALA A 159 13.75 -9.28 13.26
N ILE A 160 12.50 -9.07 12.87
CA ILE A 160 11.97 -7.74 12.54
C ILE A 160 10.88 -7.42 13.54
N LEU A 161 11.12 -6.44 14.42
CA LEU A 161 10.13 -5.94 15.36
C LEU A 161 9.43 -4.73 14.76
N ILE A 162 8.10 -4.78 14.71
CA ILE A 162 7.25 -3.67 14.28
C ILE A 162 6.50 -3.14 15.48
N LEU A 163 6.59 -1.83 15.68
CA LEU A 163 5.84 -1.07 16.67
C LEU A 163 5.10 0.04 15.93
N ASP A 164 3.79 -0.03 15.91
CA ASP A 164 2.92 0.90 15.18
C ASP A 164 1.80 1.41 16.10
N GLY A 165 1.23 2.56 15.74
CA GLY A 165 0.06 3.11 16.44
C GLY A 165 -1.13 2.15 16.36
N VAL A 166 -1.49 1.74 15.15
CA VAL A 166 -2.44 0.66 14.86
C VAL A 166 -2.44 0.29 13.37
N GLY A 167 -2.13 -0.96 13.06
CA GLY A 167 -2.31 -1.55 11.73
C GLY A 167 -3.75 -2.00 11.47
N GLU A 168 -3.96 -3.17 10.91
CA GLU A 168 -5.29 -3.75 10.77
C GLU A 168 -5.88 -4.19 12.13
N PHE A 169 -5.13 -4.94 12.91
CA PHE A 169 -5.49 -5.40 14.25
C PHE A 169 -4.37 -5.16 15.27
N ASP A 170 -3.14 -5.32 14.85
CA ASP A 170 -1.98 -5.35 15.72
C ASP A 170 -1.36 -3.96 15.86
N THR A 171 -0.85 -3.67 17.05
CA THR A 171 -0.01 -2.51 17.35
C THR A 171 1.47 -2.88 17.39
N SER A 172 1.76 -4.17 17.56
CA SER A 172 3.12 -4.71 17.53
C SER A 172 3.13 -6.10 16.94
N SER A 173 4.18 -6.45 16.21
CA SER A 173 4.38 -7.79 15.67
C SER A 173 5.85 -8.12 15.51
N LEU A 174 6.17 -9.41 15.53
CA LEU A 174 7.50 -9.94 15.29
C LEU A 174 7.48 -10.82 14.05
N TRP A 175 8.42 -10.57 13.15
CA TRP A 175 8.57 -11.28 11.89
C TRP A 175 9.97 -11.88 11.78
N ILE A 176 10.11 -12.88 10.94
CA ILE A 176 11.39 -13.46 10.53
C ILE A 176 11.51 -13.24 9.03
N GLY A 177 12.59 -12.65 8.61
CA GLY A 177 12.94 -12.39 7.23
C GLY A 177 14.24 -13.09 6.86
#